data_e1a355b62d8e00136044a024a4a39e86
#
_entry.id   e1a355b62d8e00136044a024a4a39e86
#
_cell.length_a   1.000
_cell.length_b   1.000
_cell.length_c   1.000
_cell.angle_alpha   90.00
_cell.angle_beta   90.00
_cell.angle_gamma   90.00
#
_symmetry.space_group_name_H-M   'P 1'
#
loop_
_entity.id
_entity.type
_entity.pdbx_description
1 polymer ?
#
loop_
_entity_poly.entity_id
_entity_poly.type
_entity_poly.pdbx_seq_one_letter_code
_entity_poly.pdbx_strand_id
1 'polypeptide(L)'
;MSAAPTTPTASTPMMRQWERIKAQHPDTLLLFRMGDFYELFHDDAHIAVRELELVLTKRGKDANAVPFCGVPYHAGERYIAQLVGKGYRVAICEQVEDPKYARGLVKREVVRVLSPGTILEDSFLSSVGAAKGNNYLAALTANADFSRFGLALLDISTGEFLAGEIAGNRKETGNTQQALLQAPASDDSNRWSALREELLRFAPAEVLVPQHLRECSGFLELLQSLQLLTTAFDSTGFDEPRQKLLNQFRTASLRGFGLEEYPVAQEAAALALDYLQSTQLGALGHVRRIGLLATEEWMQLDNATRRNLELVQSLRDGSTRGTLLGLLDETKTGAGARLLKKWVLQPLLEKERIERRQEAVAEFLGNVLLRRDTRDLLKNIGDIERLVSRAVTGQGNARDLVALRNSLQTLPALDATLQHINAAAIAKVRNHLNPAPELLQLLEQSIAD
;
A
#
# COMPACT_ATOMS: atom_id res chain seq x y z
N MET A 1 -54.52 17.72 19.86
CA MET A 1 -53.36 18.59 20.18
C MET A 1 -52.23 18.17 19.27
N SER A 2 -52.01 18.97 18.24
CA SER A 2 -50.96 18.73 17.22
C SER A 2 -49.62 19.18 17.80
N ALA A 3 -48.65 18.26 17.88
CA ALA A 3 -47.28 18.60 18.25
C ALA A 3 -46.64 19.38 17.09
N ALA A 4 -46.21 20.60 17.35
CA ALA A 4 -45.47 21.43 16.41
C ALA A 4 -44.13 20.76 16.04
N PRO A 5 -43.68 20.89 14.79
CA PRO A 5 -42.36 20.36 14.40
C PRO A 5 -41.28 21.15 15.13
N THR A 6 -40.47 20.45 15.92
CA THR A 6 -39.26 21.00 16.55
C THR A 6 -38.31 21.48 15.46
N THR A 7 -38.09 22.77 15.37
CA THR A 7 -37.08 23.42 14.54
C THR A 7 -35.70 22.82 14.87
N PRO A 8 -34.89 22.41 13.90
CA PRO A 8 -33.56 21.96 14.17
C PRO A 8 -32.74 23.13 14.75
N THR A 9 -32.29 22.97 15.97
CA THR A 9 -31.43 23.93 16.68
C THR A 9 -30.16 24.16 15.88
N ALA A 10 -29.84 25.43 15.59
CA ALA A 10 -28.78 25.87 14.71
C ALA A 10 -27.40 25.34 15.20
N SER A 11 -26.83 24.41 14.45
CA SER A 11 -25.46 23.92 14.61
C SER A 11 -24.49 25.12 14.66
N THR A 12 -23.48 25.07 15.53
CA THR A 12 -22.47 26.14 15.62
C THR A 12 -21.70 26.27 14.31
N PRO A 13 -21.11 27.43 13.99
CA PRO A 13 -20.32 27.61 12.76
C PRO A 13 -19.22 26.55 12.60
N MET A 14 -18.58 26.11 13.69
CA MET A 14 -17.58 25.06 13.71
C MET A 14 -18.17 23.69 13.36
N MET A 15 -19.32 23.32 13.97
CA MET A 15 -19.99 22.06 13.66
C MET A 15 -20.48 21.99 12.22
N ARG A 16 -20.99 23.10 11.67
CA ARG A 16 -21.33 23.19 10.24
C ARG A 16 -20.11 22.98 9.32
N GLN A 17 -18.92 23.45 9.72
CA GLN A 17 -17.69 23.20 8.98
C GLN A 17 -17.32 21.71 9.05
N TRP A 18 -17.41 21.11 10.25
CA TRP A 18 -17.15 19.68 10.43
C TRP A 18 -18.14 18.82 9.62
N GLU A 19 -19.46 19.08 9.73
CA GLU A 19 -20.51 18.36 9.00
C GLU A 19 -20.29 18.39 7.49
N ARG A 20 -19.91 19.57 6.93
CA ARG A 20 -19.61 19.73 5.52
C ARG A 20 -18.41 18.89 5.09
N ILE A 21 -17.34 18.87 5.90
CA ILE A 21 -16.14 18.11 5.59
C ILE A 21 -16.41 16.61 5.75
N LYS A 22 -17.13 16.21 6.80
CA LYS A 22 -17.51 14.81 7.02
C LYS A 22 -18.39 14.26 5.90
N ALA A 23 -19.30 15.06 5.37
CA ALA A 23 -20.13 14.67 4.23
C ALA A 23 -19.33 14.39 2.94
N GLN A 24 -18.13 14.98 2.80
CA GLN A 24 -17.22 14.68 1.68
C GLN A 24 -16.40 13.41 1.93
N HIS A 25 -16.31 12.97 3.18
CA HIS A 25 -15.52 11.79 3.61
C HIS A 25 -16.33 10.88 4.53
N PRO A 26 -17.50 10.35 4.09
CA PRO A 26 -18.44 9.64 4.96
C PRO A 26 -17.83 8.38 5.60
N ASP A 27 -16.99 7.64 4.84
CA ASP A 27 -16.43 6.36 5.24
C ASP A 27 -15.05 6.47 5.95
N THR A 28 -14.72 7.65 6.48
CA THR A 28 -13.46 7.90 7.19
C THR A 28 -13.70 8.37 8.61
N LEU A 29 -12.81 8.06 9.53
CA LEU A 29 -12.75 8.73 10.83
C LEU A 29 -12.08 10.10 10.65
N LEU A 30 -12.84 11.18 10.91
CA LEU A 30 -12.37 12.53 10.67
C LEU A 30 -11.66 13.08 11.92
N LEU A 31 -10.34 13.15 11.88
CA LEU A 31 -9.50 13.83 12.87
C LEU A 31 -9.50 15.33 12.57
N PHE A 32 -10.33 16.08 13.28
CA PHE A 32 -10.56 17.49 13.04
C PHE A 32 -9.69 18.36 13.97
N ARG A 33 -8.76 19.14 13.41
CA ARG A 33 -7.83 19.96 14.18
C ARG A 33 -8.54 21.06 14.95
N MET A 34 -8.38 21.06 16.28
CA MET A 34 -8.92 22.05 17.20
C MET A 34 -7.82 22.52 18.18
N GLY A 35 -7.12 23.61 17.82
CA GLY A 35 -5.96 24.06 18.61
C GLY A 35 -4.88 22.97 18.69
N ASP A 36 -4.57 22.52 19.90
CA ASP A 36 -3.56 21.49 20.17
C ASP A 36 -4.09 20.05 20.15
N PHE A 37 -5.33 19.85 19.69
CA PHE A 37 -5.96 18.54 19.64
C PHE A 37 -6.48 18.22 18.24
N TYR A 38 -6.54 16.91 17.92
CA TYR A 38 -7.46 16.36 16.95
C TYR A 38 -8.69 15.89 17.69
N GLU A 39 -9.85 16.42 17.32
CA GLU A 39 -11.14 16.03 17.90
C GLU A 39 -11.94 15.19 16.90
N LEU A 40 -12.61 14.16 17.39
CA LEU A 40 -13.55 13.34 16.65
C LEU A 40 -14.93 13.55 17.27
N PHE A 41 -15.99 13.57 16.44
CA PHE A 41 -17.35 13.86 16.85
C PHE A 41 -18.32 12.76 16.44
N HIS A 42 -19.49 12.70 17.11
CA HIS A 42 -20.57 11.77 16.82
C HIS A 42 -20.11 10.30 16.80
N ASP A 43 -20.45 9.56 15.72
CA ASP A 43 -20.09 8.15 15.58
C ASP A 43 -18.58 7.92 15.50
N ASP A 44 -17.83 8.85 14.90
CA ASP A 44 -16.36 8.79 14.86
C ASP A 44 -15.77 8.81 16.27
N ALA A 45 -16.37 9.60 17.19
CA ALA A 45 -15.94 9.63 18.58
C ALA A 45 -16.23 8.30 19.30
N HIS A 46 -17.37 7.70 19.07
CA HIS A 46 -17.71 6.41 19.67
C HIS A 46 -16.77 5.30 19.21
N ILE A 47 -16.43 5.28 17.91
CA ILE A 47 -15.45 4.34 17.36
C ILE A 47 -14.09 4.59 17.99
N ALA A 48 -13.59 5.83 17.98
CA ALA A 48 -12.26 6.16 18.51
C ALA A 48 -12.14 5.84 20.01
N VAL A 49 -13.16 6.11 20.81
CA VAL A 49 -13.18 5.75 22.24
C VAL A 49 -13.03 4.26 22.45
N ARG A 50 -13.76 3.45 21.68
CA ARG A 50 -13.67 1.98 21.74
C ARG A 50 -12.31 1.46 21.30
N GLU A 51 -11.79 1.99 20.21
CA GLU A 51 -10.58 1.45 19.57
C GLU A 51 -9.27 1.94 20.22
N LEU A 52 -9.29 3.12 20.81
CA LEU A 52 -8.11 3.78 21.37
C LEU A 52 -8.16 3.91 22.89
N GLU A 53 -9.21 3.39 23.54
CA GLU A 53 -9.42 3.47 24.99
C GLU A 53 -9.43 4.94 25.51
N LEU A 54 -10.05 5.85 24.72
CA LEU A 54 -10.14 7.25 25.06
C LEU A 54 -11.38 7.52 25.93
N VAL A 55 -11.39 8.71 26.56
CA VAL A 55 -12.55 9.18 27.33
C VAL A 55 -13.54 9.89 26.41
N LEU A 56 -14.80 9.42 26.40
CA LEU A 56 -15.88 10.11 25.72
C LEU A 56 -16.34 11.29 26.56
N THR A 57 -16.39 12.46 25.94
CA THR A 57 -16.87 13.70 26.56
C THR A 57 -18.03 14.27 25.73
N LYS A 58 -18.66 15.34 26.24
CA LYS A 58 -19.75 16.02 25.53
C LYS A 58 -19.45 17.50 25.38
N ARG A 59 -19.67 18.06 24.20
CA ARG A 59 -19.55 19.49 23.92
C ARG A 59 -20.95 20.09 23.74
N GLY A 60 -21.23 21.17 24.46
CA GLY A 60 -22.53 21.82 24.49
C GLY A 60 -23.29 21.54 25.77
N LYS A 61 -24.47 22.18 25.91
CA LYS A 61 -25.37 22.03 27.07
C LYS A 61 -26.67 21.35 26.63
N ASP A 62 -27.20 20.54 27.52
CA ASP A 62 -28.53 19.92 27.41
C ASP A 62 -28.73 18.98 26.18
N ALA A 63 -29.86 19.02 25.54
CA ALA A 63 -30.24 18.14 24.41
C ALA A 63 -29.38 18.32 23.15
N ASN A 64 -28.55 19.37 23.07
CA ASN A 64 -27.67 19.67 21.94
C ASN A 64 -26.19 19.26 22.19
N ALA A 65 -25.95 18.49 23.25
CA ALA A 65 -24.61 18.05 23.58
C ALA A 65 -24.11 17.01 22.57
N VAL A 66 -23.06 17.33 21.82
CA VAL A 66 -22.44 16.47 20.83
C VAL A 66 -21.39 15.60 21.51
N PRO A 67 -21.42 14.27 21.36
CA PRO A 67 -20.37 13.41 21.88
C PRO A 67 -19.07 13.67 21.08
N PHE A 68 -17.96 13.79 21.80
CA PHE A 68 -16.64 13.94 21.21
C PHE A 68 -15.55 13.31 22.05
N CYS A 69 -14.43 13.00 21.43
CA CYS A 69 -13.17 12.68 22.09
C CYS A 69 -12.04 13.40 21.37
N GLY A 70 -10.88 13.49 22.00
CA GLY A 70 -9.74 14.19 21.42
C GLY A 70 -8.40 13.56 21.81
N VAL A 71 -7.42 13.70 20.92
CA VAL A 71 -6.04 13.30 21.12
C VAL A 71 -5.13 14.49 20.87
N PRO A 72 -4.05 14.68 21.67
CA PRO A 72 -3.09 15.75 21.43
C PRO A 72 -2.49 15.60 20.02
N TYR A 73 -2.41 16.71 19.27
CA TYR A 73 -1.97 16.65 17.87
C TYR A 73 -0.53 16.12 17.73
N HIS A 74 0.36 16.48 18.65
CA HIS A 74 1.74 16.01 18.65
C HIS A 74 1.88 14.50 18.90
N ALA A 75 0.85 13.86 19.47
CA ALA A 75 0.76 12.41 19.63
C ALA A 75 -0.14 11.76 18.58
N GLY A 76 -0.71 12.55 17.67
CA GLY A 76 -1.70 12.12 16.67
C GLY A 76 -1.24 10.93 15.82
N GLU A 77 0.01 10.93 15.39
CA GLU A 77 0.58 9.83 14.59
C GLU A 77 0.40 8.45 15.25
N ARG A 78 0.62 8.35 16.54
CA ARG A 78 0.47 7.08 17.26
C ARG A 78 -0.97 6.58 17.25
N TYR A 79 -1.93 7.47 17.43
CA TYR A 79 -3.36 7.12 17.44
C TYR A 79 -3.88 6.81 16.03
N ILE A 80 -3.41 7.57 15.03
CA ILE A 80 -3.70 7.30 13.62
C ILE A 80 -3.15 5.91 13.24
N ALA A 81 -1.91 5.59 13.62
CA ALA A 81 -1.30 4.28 13.38
C ALA A 81 -2.15 3.13 13.95
N GLN A 82 -2.68 3.29 15.16
CA GLN A 82 -3.54 2.29 15.79
C GLN A 82 -4.87 2.11 15.05
N LEU A 83 -5.52 3.22 14.63
CA LEU A 83 -6.77 3.15 13.87
C LEU A 83 -6.56 2.51 12.50
N VAL A 84 -5.55 2.96 11.77
CA VAL A 84 -5.23 2.41 10.45
C VAL A 84 -4.79 0.95 10.56
N GLY A 85 -4.01 0.58 11.59
CA GLY A 85 -3.63 -0.81 11.86
C GLY A 85 -4.81 -1.74 12.17
N LYS A 86 -5.94 -1.16 12.62
CA LYS A 86 -7.21 -1.88 12.83
C LYS A 86 -8.14 -1.84 11.60
N GLY A 87 -7.67 -1.32 10.47
CA GLY A 87 -8.41 -1.30 9.22
C GLY A 87 -9.27 -0.04 8.99
N TYR A 88 -9.22 0.96 9.87
CA TYR A 88 -9.99 2.19 9.66
C TYR A 88 -9.30 3.12 8.67
N ARG A 89 -10.12 3.81 7.86
CA ARG A 89 -9.68 4.94 7.04
C ARG A 89 -9.76 6.22 7.89
N VAL A 90 -8.72 7.03 7.85
CA VAL A 90 -8.58 8.23 8.69
C VAL A 90 -8.34 9.46 7.82
N ALA A 91 -9.22 10.45 7.91
CA ALA A 91 -9.06 11.75 7.27
C ALA A 91 -8.44 12.75 8.26
N ILE A 92 -7.29 13.31 7.90
CA ILE A 92 -6.59 14.32 8.70
C ILE A 92 -7.02 15.69 8.19
N CYS A 93 -7.71 16.43 9.04
CA CYS A 93 -8.21 17.77 8.75
C CYS A 93 -7.43 18.82 9.52
N GLU A 94 -6.63 19.61 8.80
CA GLU A 94 -5.76 20.63 9.36
C GLU A 94 -6.32 22.04 9.20
N GLN A 95 -5.83 22.95 10.04
CA GLN A 95 -6.02 24.38 9.89
C GLN A 95 -5.10 24.87 8.76
N VAL A 96 -5.70 25.32 7.65
CA VAL A 96 -4.97 25.82 6.48
C VAL A 96 -4.80 27.35 6.47
N GLU A 97 -5.21 27.99 7.54
CA GLU A 97 -5.13 29.44 7.77
C GLU A 97 -4.54 29.71 9.15
N ASP A 98 -3.64 30.68 9.26
CA ASP A 98 -3.07 31.09 10.54
C ASP A 98 -4.18 31.71 11.42
N PRO A 99 -4.43 31.16 12.63
CA PRO A 99 -5.45 31.68 13.53
C PRO A 99 -5.28 33.16 13.86
N LYS A 100 -4.08 33.71 13.81
CA LYS A 100 -3.79 35.14 14.09
C LYS A 100 -4.34 36.09 13.03
N TYR A 101 -4.51 35.62 11.80
CA TYR A 101 -4.99 36.40 10.66
C TYR A 101 -6.40 36.05 10.21
N ALA A 102 -7.01 35.03 10.80
CA ALA A 102 -8.34 34.58 10.46
C ALA A 102 -9.41 35.61 10.85
N ARG A 103 -10.23 36.04 9.88
CA ARG A 103 -11.41 36.87 10.13
C ARG A 103 -12.60 35.96 10.44
N GLY A 104 -12.67 35.44 11.67
CA GLY A 104 -13.76 34.55 12.12
C GLY A 104 -13.29 33.13 12.39
N LEU A 105 -14.03 32.13 11.85
CA LEU A 105 -13.68 30.73 12.03
C LEU A 105 -12.51 30.34 11.13
N VAL A 106 -11.44 29.82 11.71
CA VAL A 106 -10.25 29.31 10.97
C VAL A 106 -10.68 28.25 9.95
N LYS A 107 -10.23 28.43 8.70
CA LYS A 107 -10.49 27.48 7.62
C LYS A 107 -9.77 26.16 7.87
N ARG A 108 -10.46 25.07 7.64
CA ARG A 108 -9.94 23.70 7.76
C ARG A 108 -10.22 22.91 6.50
N GLU A 109 -9.28 22.09 6.12
CA GLU A 109 -9.39 21.21 4.96
C GLU A 109 -8.78 19.84 5.29
N VAL A 110 -9.27 18.80 4.64
CA VAL A 110 -8.63 17.49 4.68
C VAL A 110 -7.36 17.57 3.84
N VAL A 111 -6.23 17.44 4.52
CA VAL A 111 -4.91 17.47 3.87
C VAL A 111 -4.47 16.09 3.44
N ARG A 112 -5.02 15.04 4.04
CA ARG A 112 -4.68 13.66 3.74
C ARG A 112 -5.74 12.69 4.23
N VAL A 113 -5.97 11.63 3.44
CA VAL A 113 -6.73 10.46 3.87
C VAL A 113 -5.77 9.27 3.93
N LEU A 114 -5.68 8.63 5.09
CA LEU A 114 -4.88 7.44 5.32
C LEU A 114 -5.76 6.21 5.35
N SER A 115 -5.32 5.16 4.68
CA SER A 115 -5.91 3.82 4.76
C SER A 115 -4.80 2.77 4.85
N PRO A 116 -5.08 1.53 5.22
CA PRO A 116 -4.04 0.50 5.34
C PRO A 116 -3.17 0.31 4.10
N GLY A 117 -3.75 0.48 2.89
CA GLY A 117 -3.03 0.35 1.62
C GLY A 117 -2.26 1.61 1.19
N THR A 118 -2.42 2.76 1.88
CA THR A 118 -1.85 4.04 1.46
C THR A 118 -0.80 4.62 2.43
N ILE A 119 -0.22 3.78 3.26
CA ILE A 119 0.77 4.15 4.28
C ILE A 119 2.16 4.32 3.67
N LEU A 120 2.87 5.38 4.10
CA LEU A 120 4.26 5.68 3.72
C LEU A 120 5.23 5.64 4.91
N GLU A 121 4.78 6.03 6.09
CA GLU A 121 5.61 6.19 7.28
C GLU A 121 5.93 4.84 7.93
N ASP A 122 7.20 4.66 8.34
CA ASP A 122 7.67 3.41 8.94
C ASP A 122 6.94 3.08 10.26
N SER A 123 6.52 4.10 11.03
CA SER A 123 5.72 3.91 12.24
C SER A 123 4.38 3.25 11.94
N PHE A 124 3.71 3.68 10.86
CA PHE A 124 2.43 3.12 10.44
C PHE A 124 2.61 1.75 9.76
N LEU A 125 3.65 1.59 8.91
CA LEU A 125 3.97 0.30 8.31
C LEU A 125 4.25 -0.77 9.37
N SER A 126 4.86 -0.39 10.49
CA SER A 126 5.08 -1.29 11.63
C SER A 126 3.76 -1.72 12.28
N SER A 127 2.79 -0.82 12.38
CA SER A 127 1.48 -1.11 13.00
C SER A 127 0.62 -2.07 12.17
N VAL A 128 0.78 -2.09 10.85
CA VAL A 128 0.11 -3.04 9.94
C VAL A 128 0.95 -4.29 9.63
N GLY A 129 2.08 -4.48 10.31
CA GLY A 129 2.95 -5.65 10.09
C GLY A 129 3.79 -5.59 8.81
N ALA A 130 3.86 -4.45 8.12
CA ALA A 130 4.57 -4.28 6.86
C ALA A 130 5.98 -3.65 7.00
N ALA A 131 6.53 -3.58 8.21
CA ALA A 131 7.83 -2.95 8.47
C ALA A 131 8.97 -3.48 7.57
N LYS A 132 9.03 -4.80 7.38
CA LYS A 132 10.01 -5.50 6.52
C LYS A 132 9.39 -6.09 5.24
N GLY A 133 8.11 -5.84 4.97
CA GLY A 133 7.37 -6.37 3.83
C GLY A 133 6.88 -5.27 2.90
N ASN A 134 6.23 -5.67 1.81
CA ASN A 134 5.45 -4.77 0.99
C ASN A 134 4.11 -4.48 1.66
N ASN A 135 3.58 -3.28 1.38
CA ASN A 135 2.26 -2.84 1.81
C ASN A 135 1.40 -2.57 0.58
N TYR A 136 0.84 -3.62 0.00
CA TYR A 136 0.10 -3.48 -1.25
C TYR A 136 -1.31 -2.94 -1.05
N LEU A 137 -1.63 -1.91 -1.83
CA LEU A 137 -2.97 -1.56 -2.26
C LEU A 137 -3.28 -2.39 -3.51
N ALA A 138 -4.30 -3.22 -3.46
CA ALA A 138 -4.80 -3.94 -4.63
C ALA A 138 -5.98 -3.20 -5.26
N ALA A 139 -6.05 -3.17 -6.59
CA ALA A 139 -7.25 -2.76 -7.31
C ALA A 139 -7.71 -3.90 -8.22
N LEU A 140 -9.00 -4.15 -8.21
CA LEU A 140 -9.63 -5.24 -8.95
C LEU A 140 -10.60 -4.68 -9.98
N THR A 141 -10.57 -5.25 -11.17
CA THR A 141 -11.55 -5.04 -12.23
C THR A 141 -11.90 -6.38 -12.90
N ALA A 142 -12.92 -6.42 -13.69
CA ALA A 142 -13.24 -7.60 -14.48
C ALA A 142 -13.90 -7.18 -15.80
N ASN A 143 -13.74 -7.99 -16.82
CA ASN A 143 -14.53 -7.84 -18.05
C ASN A 143 -15.99 -8.27 -17.80
N ALA A 144 -16.88 -7.93 -18.74
CA ALA A 144 -18.33 -8.06 -18.56
C ALA A 144 -18.81 -9.50 -18.30
N ASP A 145 -18.10 -10.51 -18.76
CA ASP A 145 -18.44 -11.93 -18.59
C ASP A 145 -17.65 -12.64 -17.47
N PHE A 146 -16.82 -11.88 -16.73
CA PHE A 146 -15.95 -12.40 -15.67
C PHE A 146 -14.99 -13.53 -16.13
N SER A 147 -14.66 -13.58 -17.41
CA SER A 147 -13.66 -14.51 -17.93
C SER A 147 -12.24 -14.04 -17.70
N ARG A 148 -12.05 -12.75 -17.38
CA ARG A 148 -10.77 -12.13 -17.04
C ARG A 148 -10.93 -11.14 -15.90
N PHE A 149 -9.97 -11.17 -14.97
CA PHE A 149 -9.83 -10.23 -13.88
C PHE A 149 -8.57 -9.42 -14.07
N GLY A 150 -8.68 -8.11 -13.94
CA GLY A 150 -7.54 -7.21 -13.79
C GLY A 150 -7.17 -7.13 -12.33
N LEU A 151 -5.91 -7.39 -12.01
CA LEU A 151 -5.33 -7.17 -10.70
C LEU A 151 -4.18 -6.19 -10.84
N ALA A 152 -4.25 -5.08 -10.12
CA ALA A 152 -3.15 -4.16 -9.92
C ALA A 152 -2.73 -4.14 -8.46
N LEU A 153 -1.43 -4.11 -8.20
CA LEU A 153 -0.83 -4.12 -6.88
C LEU A 153 0.17 -2.96 -6.80
N LEU A 154 -0.09 -2.01 -5.94
CA LEU A 154 0.76 -0.84 -5.76
C LEU A 154 1.21 -0.71 -4.32
N ASP A 155 2.50 -0.77 -4.09
CA ASP A 155 3.11 -0.40 -2.81
C ASP A 155 3.64 1.03 -2.92
N ILE A 156 2.88 1.98 -2.40
CA ILE A 156 3.22 3.39 -2.46
C ILE A 156 4.49 3.71 -1.65
N SER A 157 4.81 2.92 -0.63
CA SER A 157 5.99 3.13 0.20
C SER A 157 7.30 2.84 -0.54
N THR A 158 7.26 1.96 -1.53
CA THR A 158 8.43 1.57 -2.34
C THR A 158 8.35 2.05 -3.78
N GLY A 159 7.14 2.40 -4.26
CA GLY A 159 6.88 2.68 -5.68
C GLY A 159 6.79 1.43 -6.55
N GLU A 160 6.77 0.22 -5.96
CA GLU A 160 6.54 -1.02 -6.70
C GLU A 160 5.11 -1.06 -7.21
N PHE A 161 4.93 -1.14 -8.52
CA PHE A 161 3.64 -1.22 -9.16
C PHE A 161 3.61 -2.40 -10.14
N LEU A 162 2.66 -3.30 -9.95
CA LEU A 162 2.46 -4.49 -10.78
C LEU A 162 1.02 -4.52 -11.27
N ALA A 163 0.78 -4.95 -12.50
CA ALA A 163 -0.57 -5.23 -12.97
C ALA A 163 -0.57 -6.41 -13.95
N GLY A 164 -1.68 -7.14 -14.00
CA GLY A 164 -1.84 -8.27 -14.91
C GLY A 164 -3.28 -8.74 -14.99
N GLU A 165 -3.52 -9.62 -15.93
CA GLU A 165 -4.80 -10.29 -16.09
C GLU A 165 -4.72 -11.70 -15.54
N ILE A 166 -5.77 -12.10 -14.84
CA ILE A 166 -5.97 -13.43 -14.28
C ILE A 166 -7.17 -14.05 -14.98
N ALA A 167 -6.98 -15.24 -15.53
CA ALA A 167 -8.07 -15.97 -16.19
C ALA A 167 -9.10 -16.44 -15.14
N GLY A 168 -10.38 -16.15 -15.38
CA GLY A 168 -11.49 -16.77 -14.69
C GLY A 168 -11.70 -18.17 -15.24
N ASN A 169 -11.78 -19.19 -14.39
CA ASN A 169 -12.07 -20.56 -14.83
C ASN A 169 -13.53 -20.66 -15.32
N ARG A 170 -13.71 -20.72 -16.62
CA ARG A 170 -15.01 -20.95 -17.27
C ARG A 170 -15.12 -22.42 -17.66
N LYS A 171 -16.10 -23.14 -17.09
CA LYS A 171 -16.59 -24.33 -17.79
C LYS A 171 -17.37 -23.85 -19.02
N GLU A 172 -17.03 -24.36 -20.19
CA GLU A 172 -17.78 -24.15 -21.44
C GLU A 172 -19.21 -24.68 -21.29
N THR A 173 -20.11 -23.90 -20.76
CA THR A 173 -21.54 -24.11 -20.83
C THR A 173 -22.13 -22.99 -21.69
N GLY A 174 -22.65 -23.39 -22.83
CA GLY A 174 -23.11 -22.48 -23.88
C GLY A 174 -24.09 -21.42 -23.42
N ASN A 175 -23.86 -20.25 -23.99
CA ASN A 175 -24.76 -19.13 -24.23
C ASN A 175 -25.68 -18.64 -23.10
N THR A 176 -25.47 -17.43 -22.66
CA THR A 176 -26.39 -16.33 -22.34
C THR A 176 -26.01 -15.57 -21.08
N GLN A 177 -25.93 -14.25 -21.18
CA GLN A 177 -25.71 -13.29 -20.07
C GLN A 177 -26.68 -13.47 -18.86
N GLN A 178 -27.86 -14.04 -19.09
CA GLN A 178 -28.83 -14.30 -18.01
C GLN A 178 -28.47 -15.49 -17.11
N ALA A 179 -27.66 -16.45 -17.59
CA ALA A 179 -27.21 -17.59 -16.77
C ALA A 179 -26.12 -17.19 -15.75
N LEU A 180 -25.45 -16.06 -15.95
CA LEU A 180 -24.37 -15.55 -15.08
C LEU A 180 -24.87 -15.02 -13.72
N LEU A 181 -26.10 -14.50 -13.70
CA LEU A 181 -26.70 -13.95 -12.46
C LEU A 181 -27.47 -15.02 -11.64
N GLN A 182 -27.70 -16.20 -12.18
CA GLN A 182 -28.53 -17.26 -11.57
C GLN A 182 -27.82 -18.60 -11.39
N ALA A 183 -26.51 -18.71 -11.60
CA ALA A 183 -25.79 -19.96 -11.40
C ALA A 183 -25.74 -20.32 -9.88
N PRO A 184 -26.00 -21.58 -9.51
CA PRO A 184 -25.97 -21.98 -8.10
C PRO A 184 -24.54 -21.89 -7.54
N ALA A 185 -24.41 -21.48 -6.28
CA ALA A 185 -23.16 -21.20 -5.55
C ALA A 185 -22.09 -22.32 -5.59
N SER A 186 -22.43 -23.54 -5.97
CA SER A 186 -21.52 -24.68 -6.04
C SER A 186 -20.54 -24.67 -7.24
N ASP A 187 -20.81 -23.86 -8.28
CA ASP A 187 -19.94 -23.77 -9.48
C ASP A 187 -19.04 -22.52 -9.43
N ASP A 188 -19.33 -21.56 -8.56
CA ASP A 188 -18.59 -20.30 -8.43
C ASP A 188 -17.23 -20.48 -7.73
N SER A 189 -17.06 -21.48 -6.88
CA SER A 189 -15.80 -21.69 -6.14
C SER A 189 -14.59 -21.92 -7.05
N ASN A 190 -14.80 -22.43 -8.24
CA ASN A 190 -13.74 -22.67 -9.22
C ASN A 190 -13.45 -21.45 -10.11
N ARG A 191 -14.43 -20.57 -10.31
CA ARG A 191 -14.28 -19.34 -11.14
C ARG A 191 -13.25 -18.38 -10.55
N TRP A 192 -13.23 -18.25 -9.23
CA TRP A 192 -12.41 -17.30 -8.49
C TRP A 192 -11.09 -17.89 -8.01
N SER A 193 -10.81 -19.17 -8.27
CA SER A 193 -9.67 -19.88 -7.67
C SER A 193 -8.33 -19.22 -7.97
N ALA A 194 -8.08 -18.83 -9.23
CA ALA A 194 -6.83 -18.18 -9.63
C ALA A 194 -6.69 -16.78 -8.99
N LEU A 195 -7.76 -15.99 -8.96
CA LEU A 195 -7.78 -14.69 -8.30
C LEU A 195 -7.55 -14.85 -6.78
N ARG A 196 -8.18 -15.83 -6.16
CA ARG A 196 -7.99 -16.16 -4.74
C ARG A 196 -6.52 -16.44 -4.43
N GLU A 197 -5.86 -17.27 -5.24
CA GLU A 197 -4.46 -17.61 -5.03
C GLU A 197 -3.53 -16.40 -5.13
N GLU A 198 -3.78 -15.48 -6.07
CA GLU A 198 -3.01 -14.26 -6.20
C GLU A 198 -3.24 -13.30 -5.00
N LEU A 199 -4.49 -13.11 -4.58
CA LEU A 199 -4.80 -12.30 -3.41
C LEU A 199 -4.16 -12.86 -2.13
N LEU A 200 -4.17 -14.17 -1.94
CA LEU A 200 -3.49 -14.83 -0.81
C LEU A 200 -1.97 -14.76 -0.93
N ARG A 201 -1.42 -14.77 -2.15
CA ARG A 201 0.01 -14.66 -2.39
C ARG A 201 0.56 -13.29 -2.02
N PHE A 202 -0.12 -12.23 -2.44
CA PHE A 202 0.33 -10.86 -2.20
C PHE A 202 -0.16 -10.31 -0.86
N ALA A 203 -1.24 -10.87 -0.30
CA ALA A 203 -1.87 -10.45 0.95
C ALA A 203 -1.98 -8.92 1.05
N PRO A 204 -2.73 -8.27 0.13
CA PRO A 204 -2.83 -6.82 0.11
C PRO A 204 -3.45 -6.30 1.41
N ALA A 205 -2.96 -5.15 1.88
CA ALA A 205 -3.48 -4.48 3.07
C ALA A 205 -4.87 -3.88 2.84
N GLU A 206 -5.19 -3.58 1.59
CA GLU A 206 -6.47 -3.00 1.16
C GLU A 206 -6.78 -3.40 -0.28
N VAL A 207 -8.06 -3.65 -0.58
CA VAL A 207 -8.54 -4.04 -1.92
C VAL A 207 -9.61 -3.06 -2.38
N LEU A 208 -9.35 -2.37 -3.48
CA LEU A 208 -10.33 -1.48 -4.13
C LEU A 208 -11.29 -2.31 -4.97
N VAL A 209 -12.59 -2.11 -4.74
CA VAL A 209 -13.66 -2.86 -5.40
C VAL A 209 -14.64 -1.88 -6.05
N PRO A 210 -14.69 -1.79 -7.38
CA PRO A 210 -15.64 -0.95 -8.09
C PRO A 210 -17.07 -1.50 -8.02
N GLN A 211 -18.06 -0.64 -8.29
CA GLN A 211 -19.48 -0.93 -8.11
C GLN A 211 -19.92 -2.20 -8.83
N HIS A 212 -19.53 -2.37 -10.09
CA HIS A 212 -19.94 -3.53 -10.90
C HIS A 212 -19.50 -4.88 -10.29
N LEU A 213 -18.37 -4.93 -9.57
CA LEU A 213 -17.92 -6.12 -8.84
C LEU A 213 -18.65 -6.28 -7.50
N ARG A 214 -19.06 -5.18 -6.86
CA ARG A 214 -19.83 -5.22 -5.60
C ARG A 214 -21.24 -5.77 -5.78
N GLU A 215 -21.78 -5.72 -6.98
CA GLU A 215 -23.08 -6.31 -7.32
C GLU A 215 -23.02 -7.84 -7.51
N CYS A 216 -21.82 -8.42 -7.59
CA CYS A 216 -21.62 -9.86 -7.71
C CYS A 216 -21.47 -10.50 -6.33
N SER A 217 -22.49 -11.22 -5.84
CA SER A 217 -22.49 -11.85 -4.50
C SER A 217 -21.36 -12.85 -4.32
N GLY A 218 -21.10 -13.71 -5.29
CA GLY A 218 -20.02 -14.71 -5.21
C GLY A 218 -18.63 -14.09 -5.11
N PHE A 219 -18.42 -12.91 -5.75
CA PHE A 219 -17.18 -12.17 -5.62
C PHE A 219 -17.02 -11.56 -4.21
N LEU A 220 -18.09 -10.99 -3.65
CA LEU A 220 -18.05 -10.47 -2.27
C LEU A 220 -17.81 -11.58 -1.24
N GLU A 221 -18.43 -12.74 -1.41
CA GLU A 221 -18.21 -13.91 -0.56
C GLU A 221 -16.73 -14.36 -0.61
N LEU A 222 -16.10 -14.33 -1.79
CA LEU A 222 -14.66 -14.59 -1.92
C LEU A 222 -13.86 -13.63 -1.04
N LEU A 223 -14.04 -12.31 -1.20
CA LEU A 223 -13.27 -11.31 -0.44
C LEU A 223 -13.49 -11.41 1.06
N GLN A 224 -14.73 -11.66 1.50
CA GLN A 224 -15.08 -11.90 2.90
C GLN A 224 -14.39 -13.18 3.45
N SER A 225 -14.38 -14.26 2.65
CA SER A 225 -13.71 -15.51 3.06
C SER A 225 -12.21 -15.34 3.27
N LEU A 226 -11.60 -14.37 2.58
CA LEU A 226 -10.19 -14.03 2.69
C LEU A 226 -9.90 -13.02 3.81
N GLN A 227 -10.93 -12.49 4.46
CA GLN A 227 -10.82 -11.46 5.50
C GLN A 227 -10.02 -10.22 5.05
N LEU A 228 -10.07 -9.90 3.76
CA LEU A 228 -9.40 -8.73 3.20
C LEU A 228 -10.20 -7.47 3.46
N LEU A 229 -9.52 -6.40 3.82
CA LEU A 229 -10.14 -5.08 3.90
C LEU A 229 -10.51 -4.61 2.49
N THR A 230 -11.79 -4.35 2.26
CA THR A 230 -12.30 -3.89 0.97
C THR A 230 -12.75 -2.45 1.06
N THR A 231 -12.36 -1.64 0.07
CA THR A 231 -12.78 -0.25 -0.09
C THR A 231 -13.57 -0.11 -1.38
N ALA A 232 -14.79 0.38 -1.23
CA ALA A 232 -15.63 0.74 -2.38
C ALA A 232 -15.05 1.97 -3.08
N PHE A 233 -14.67 1.83 -4.34
CA PHE A 233 -14.14 2.95 -5.11
C PHE A 233 -14.42 2.78 -6.60
N ASP A 234 -14.93 3.83 -7.22
CA ASP A 234 -15.15 3.92 -8.65
C ASP A 234 -14.35 5.09 -9.21
N SER A 235 -13.73 4.89 -10.37
CA SER A 235 -13.02 5.98 -11.04
C SER A 235 -14.01 7.06 -11.44
N THR A 236 -13.74 8.28 -11.04
CA THR A 236 -14.52 9.47 -11.44
C THR A 236 -13.87 10.22 -12.61
N GLY A 237 -12.72 9.74 -13.07
CA GLY A 237 -11.96 10.36 -14.15
C GLY A 237 -12.58 10.11 -15.53
N PHE A 238 -12.52 11.12 -16.41
CA PHE A 238 -12.97 11.03 -17.80
C PHE A 238 -11.92 10.42 -18.72
N ASP A 239 -10.68 10.26 -18.24
CA ASP A 239 -9.58 9.73 -19.06
C ASP A 239 -9.71 8.23 -19.21
N GLU A 240 -9.52 7.74 -20.43
CA GLU A 240 -9.41 6.32 -20.68
C GLU A 240 -8.25 5.70 -19.85
N PRO A 241 -8.43 4.50 -19.29
CA PRO A 241 -7.42 3.84 -18.44
C PRO A 241 -6.03 3.83 -19.06
N ARG A 242 -5.95 3.49 -20.35
CA ARG A 242 -4.71 3.47 -21.12
C ARG A 242 -4.04 4.85 -21.16
N GLN A 243 -4.78 5.91 -21.45
CA GLN A 243 -4.25 7.27 -21.54
C GLN A 243 -3.72 7.76 -20.19
N LYS A 244 -4.40 7.41 -19.10
CA LYS A 244 -3.96 7.72 -17.74
C LYS A 244 -2.59 7.10 -17.43
N LEU A 245 -2.39 5.84 -17.79
CA LEU A 245 -1.10 5.16 -17.60
C LEU A 245 0.00 5.78 -18.46
N LEU A 246 -0.30 6.13 -19.73
CA LEU A 246 0.65 6.82 -20.60
C LEU A 246 1.09 8.15 -20.00
N ASN A 247 0.16 8.91 -19.46
CA ASN A 247 0.42 10.20 -18.81
C ASN A 247 1.26 10.03 -17.53
N GLN A 248 0.91 9.06 -16.66
CA GLN A 248 1.62 8.76 -15.43
C GLN A 248 3.09 8.40 -15.69
N PHE A 249 3.33 7.50 -16.66
CA PHE A 249 4.69 7.00 -16.96
C PHE A 249 5.42 7.84 -18.01
N ARG A 250 4.78 8.89 -18.54
CA ARG A 250 5.35 9.79 -19.58
C ARG A 250 5.88 9.01 -20.77
N THR A 251 5.09 8.08 -21.28
CA THR A 251 5.44 7.20 -22.39
C THR A 251 4.39 7.26 -23.50
N ALA A 252 4.79 6.93 -24.73
CA ALA A 252 3.89 6.84 -25.87
C ALA A 252 3.22 5.47 -26.02
N SER A 253 3.72 4.44 -25.30
CA SER A 253 3.21 3.06 -25.44
C SER A 253 3.44 2.28 -24.15
N LEU A 254 2.53 1.35 -23.84
CA LEU A 254 2.66 0.42 -22.72
C LEU A 254 3.42 -0.86 -23.07
N ARG A 255 3.88 -1.02 -24.33
CA ARG A 255 4.65 -2.20 -24.79
C ARG A 255 5.92 -2.44 -23.96
N GLY A 256 6.64 -1.37 -23.62
CA GLY A 256 7.86 -1.45 -22.80
C GLY A 256 7.62 -2.01 -21.38
N PHE A 257 6.38 -1.96 -20.90
CA PHE A 257 5.93 -2.52 -19.63
C PHE A 257 5.25 -3.88 -19.78
N GLY A 258 5.03 -4.36 -21.02
CA GLY A 258 4.34 -5.61 -21.31
C GLY A 258 2.82 -5.56 -21.14
N LEU A 259 2.20 -4.35 -21.00
CA LEU A 259 0.79 -4.19 -20.66
C LEU A 259 -0.11 -3.82 -21.86
N GLU A 260 0.43 -3.68 -23.06
CA GLU A 260 -0.33 -3.21 -24.23
C GLU A 260 -1.54 -4.09 -24.53
N GLU A 261 -1.41 -5.41 -24.37
CA GLU A 261 -2.41 -6.43 -24.71
C GLU A 261 -3.32 -6.81 -23.52
N TYR A 262 -3.26 -6.07 -22.40
CA TYR A 262 -3.98 -6.40 -21.16
C TYR A 262 -4.91 -5.28 -20.71
N PRO A 263 -6.04 -5.04 -21.43
CA PRO A 263 -6.92 -3.89 -21.14
C PRO A 263 -7.54 -3.94 -19.74
N VAL A 264 -7.93 -5.12 -19.25
CA VAL A 264 -8.53 -5.25 -17.91
C VAL A 264 -7.50 -4.97 -16.82
N ALA A 265 -6.22 -5.33 -17.03
CA ALA A 265 -5.13 -4.92 -16.13
C ALA A 265 -4.87 -3.42 -16.16
N GLN A 266 -4.99 -2.78 -17.34
CA GLN A 266 -4.88 -1.32 -17.46
C GLN A 266 -5.98 -0.61 -16.68
N GLU A 267 -7.21 -1.11 -16.71
CA GLU A 267 -8.33 -0.60 -15.91
C GLU A 267 -8.04 -0.69 -14.41
N ALA A 268 -7.56 -1.85 -13.93
CA ALA A 268 -7.20 -2.03 -12.53
C ALA A 268 -6.06 -1.08 -12.11
N ALA A 269 -5.06 -0.92 -12.95
CA ALA A 269 -3.94 -0.01 -12.69
C ALA A 269 -4.39 1.45 -12.65
N ALA A 270 -5.26 1.87 -13.56
CA ALA A 270 -5.85 3.20 -13.56
C ALA A 270 -6.69 3.47 -12.32
N LEU A 271 -7.50 2.48 -11.88
CA LEU A 271 -8.30 2.57 -10.66
C LEU A 271 -7.42 2.81 -9.42
N ALA A 272 -6.29 2.10 -9.31
CA ALA A 272 -5.34 2.30 -8.21
C ALA A 272 -4.76 3.72 -8.20
N LEU A 273 -4.39 4.27 -9.37
CA LEU A 273 -3.88 5.63 -9.48
C LEU A 273 -4.94 6.68 -9.12
N ASP A 274 -6.19 6.49 -9.55
CA ASP A 274 -7.30 7.40 -9.22
C ASP A 274 -7.57 7.47 -7.73
N TYR A 275 -7.58 6.31 -7.09
CA TYR A 275 -7.75 6.25 -5.65
C TYR A 275 -6.66 7.01 -4.90
N LEU A 276 -5.40 6.83 -5.29
CA LEU A 276 -4.29 7.56 -4.66
C LEU A 276 -4.37 9.06 -4.91
N GLN A 277 -4.77 9.48 -6.09
CA GLN A 277 -4.99 10.91 -6.37
C GLN A 277 -6.12 11.48 -5.52
N SER A 278 -7.21 10.72 -5.33
CA SER A 278 -8.35 11.13 -4.51
C SER A 278 -8.05 11.20 -3.01
N THR A 279 -7.08 10.44 -2.53
CA THR A 279 -6.62 10.46 -1.13
C THR A 279 -5.63 11.59 -0.82
N GLN A 280 -5.33 12.43 -1.79
CA GLN A 280 -4.45 13.60 -1.69
C GLN A 280 -3.01 13.27 -1.24
N LEU A 281 -2.58 12.07 -1.53
CA LEU A 281 -1.18 11.67 -1.37
C LEU A 281 -0.32 12.31 -2.45
N GLY A 282 -0.04 13.58 -2.40
CA GLY A 282 0.93 14.30 -3.19
C GLY A 282 1.20 13.80 -4.63
N ALA A 283 2.25 14.27 -5.26
CA ALA A 283 2.63 13.78 -6.58
C ALA A 283 3.13 12.32 -6.51
N LEU A 284 2.52 11.42 -7.29
CA LEU A 284 2.97 10.03 -7.48
C LEU A 284 4.27 9.94 -8.31
N GLY A 285 5.14 10.94 -8.19
CA GLY A 285 6.35 11.09 -9.01
C GLY A 285 7.41 10.00 -8.81
N HIS A 286 7.33 9.25 -7.70
CA HIS A 286 8.18 8.10 -7.43
C HIS A 286 7.68 6.81 -8.11
N VAL A 287 6.39 6.72 -8.45
CA VAL A 287 5.81 5.60 -9.21
C VAL A 287 6.08 5.81 -10.71
N ARG A 288 7.26 5.37 -11.16
CA ARG A 288 7.77 5.68 -12.52
C ARG A 288 7.65 4.54 -13.50
N ARG A 289 7.30 3.36 -13.05
CA ARG A 289 7.15 2.18 -13.91
C ARG A 289 6.09 1.25 -13.35
N ILE A 290 5.53 0.45 -14.22
CA ILE A 290 4.63 -0.64 -13.89
C ILE A 290 5.22 -1.92 -14.50
N GLY A 291 5.19 -3.01 -13.74
CA GLY A 291 5.62 -4.33 -14.21
C GLY A 291 4.43 -5.20 -14.55
N LEU A 292 4.62 -6.09 -15.51
CA LEU A 292 3.63 -7.14 -15.78
C LEU A 292 3.64 -8.14 -14.61
N LEU A 293 2.44 -8.45 -14.11
CA LEU A 293 2.23 -9.53 -13.15
C LEU A 293 2.28 -10.86 -13.92
N ALA A 294 3.52 -11.36 -14.15
CA ALA A 294 3.73 -12.62 -14.84
C ALA A 294 3.49 -13.79 -13.88
N THR A 295 2.59 -14.68 -14.24
CA THR A 295 2.30 -15.90 -13.47
C THR A 295 3.09 -17.11 -13.98
N GLU A 296 3.61 -17.04 -15.20
CA GLU A 296 4.23 -18.18 -15.90
C GLU A 296 5.72 -18.40 -15.58
N GLU A 297 6.41 -17.38 -15.08
CA GLU A 297 7.86 -17.47 -14.82
C GLU A 297 8.23 -18.18 -13.50
N TRP A 298 7.25 -18.46 -12.67
CA TRP A 298 7.45 -18.93 -11.29
C TRP A 298 6.71 -20.25 -11.05
N MET A 299 7.28 -21.07 -10.16
CA MET A 299 6.59 -22.24 -9.66
C MET A 299 5.28 -21.82 -8.98
N GLN A 300 4.17 -22.34 -9.49
CA GLN A 300 2.87 -22.10 -8.89
C GLN A 300 2.76 -22.88 -7.57
N LEU A 301 2.67 -22.17 -6.48
CA LEU A 301 2.44 -22.71 -5.16
C LEU A 301 1.06 -22.27 -4.70
N ASP A 302 0.14 -23.21 -4.55
CA ASP A 302 -1.18 -22.90 -3.99
C ASP A 302 -1.09 -22.49 -2.51
N ASN A 303 -2.15 -21.91 -2.00
CA ASN A 303 -2.18 -21.44 -0.61
C ASN A 303 -2.00 -22.57 0.40
N ALA A 304 -2.57 -23.75 0.13
CA ALA A 304 -2.45 -24.91 1.01
C ALA A 304 -0.97 -25.36 1.11
N THR A 305 -0.27 -25.41 -0.02
CA THR A 305 1.16 -25.74 -0.08
C THR A 305 1.99 -24.69 0.67
N ARG A 306 1.78 -23.38 0.41
CA ARG A 306 2.52 -22.29 1.11
C ARG A 306 2.31 -22.35 2.61
N ARG A 307 1.08 -22.58 3.04
CA ARG A 307 0.68 -22.64 4.44
C ARG A 307 1.24 -23.90 5.11
N ASN A 308 1.07 -25.08 4.49
CA ASN A 308 1.49 -26.35 5.07
C ASN A 308 3.01 -26.49 5.14
N LEU A 309 3.74 -25.89 4.22
CA LEU A 309 5.21 -25.82 4.26
C LEU A 309 5.72 -24.70 5.19
N GLU A 310 4.82 -23.92 5.79
CA GLU A 310 5.18 -22.77 6.65
C GLU A 310 6.26 -21.89 6.03
N LEU A 311 6.07 -21.49 4.75
CA LEU A 311 7.10 -20.77 4.03
C LEU A 311 7.39 -19.40 4.63
N VAL A 312 6.35 -18.65 5.02
CA VAL A 312 6.45 -17.27 5.52
C VAL A 312 5.66 -17.00 6.80
N GLN A 313 4.73 -17.88 7.15
CA GLN A 313 3.90 -17.76 8.36
C GLN A 313 3.77 -19.13 9.04
N SER A 314 3.95 -19.14 10.36
CA SER A 314 3.74 -20.30 11.20
C SER A 314 2.26 -20.65 11.34
N LEU A 315 1.92 -21.92 11.27
CA LEU A 315 0.56 -22.43 11.54
C LEU A 315 0.13 -22.21 12.99
N ARG A 316 1.11 -22.06 13.89
CA ARG A 316 0.85 -21.97 15.34
C ARG A 316 0.33 -20.59 15.74
N ASP A 317 0.95 -19.52 15.25
CA ASP A 317 0.71 -18.16 15.73
C ASP A 317 0.75 -17.09 14.64
N GLY A 318 0.91 -17.48 13.36
CA GLY A 318 1.00 -16.56 12.24
C GLY A 318 2.31 -15.76 12.16
N SER A 319 3.25 -15.97 13.10
CA SER A 319 4.54 -15.30 13.10
C SER A 319 5.48 -15.86 12.03
N THR A 320 6.57 -15.13 11.72
CA THR A 320 7.63 -15.63 10.84
C THR A 320 8.60 -16.58 11.55
N ARG A 321 8.52 -16.68 12.87
CA ARG A 321 9.41 -17.53 13.67
C ARG A 321 9.13 -19.01 13.40
N GLY A 322 10.18 -19.78 13.08
CA GLY A 322 10.07 -21.21 12.77
C GLY A 322 9.68 -21.51 11.33
N THR A 323 9.50 -20.49 10.48
CA THR A 323 9.23 -20.64 9.05
C THR A 323 10.52 -20.71 8.22
N LEU A 324 10.40 -21.13 6.94
CA LEU A 324 11.53 -21.10 6.02
C LEU A 324 12.12 -19.68 5.88
N LEU A 325 11.24 -18.67 5.71
CA LEU A 325 11.66 -17.28 5.64
C LEU A 325 12.38 -16.85 6.92
N GLY A 326 11.82 -17.17 8.09
CA GLY A 326 12.41 -16.81 9.38
C GLY A 326 13.78 -17.45 9.63
N LEU A 327 14.05 -18.64 9.06
CA LEU A 327 15.37 -19.27 9.09
C LEU A 327 16.37 -18.59 8.15
N LEU A 328 15.92 -18.18 6.95
CA LEU A 328 16.78 -17.63 5.90
C LEU A 328 17.03 -16.12 6.04
N ASP A 329 16.14 -15.37 6.74
CA ASP A 329 16.22 -13.91 6.80
C ASP A 329 17.37 -13.42 7.69
N GLU A 330 18.52 -13.36 7.07
CA GLU A 330 19.74 -12.72 7.58
C GLU A 330 20.05 -11.40 6.84
N THR A 331 19.07 -10.84 6.16
CA THR A 331 19.22 -9.61 5.37
C THR A 331 19.59 -8.42 6.25
N LYS A 332 20.24 -7.42 5.66
CA LYS A 332 20.70 -6.21 6.37
C LYS A 332 19.96 -4.95 5.94
N THR A 333 19.14 -5.05 4.89
CA THR A 333 18.35 -3.94 4.35
C THR A 333 16.88 -4.31 4.21
N GLY A 334 15.97 -3.34 4.30
CA GLY A 334 14.54 -3.55 4.08
C GLY A 334 14.23 -4.07 2.67
N ALA A 335 14.87 -3.51 1.64
CA ALA A 335 14.75 -3.98 0.26
C ALA A 335 15.21 -5.45 0.11
N GLY A 336 16.30 -5.83 0.77
CA GLY A 336 16.78 -7.22 0.80
C GLY A 336 15.76 -8.18 1.43
N ALA A 337 15.12 -7.80 2.53
CA ALA A 337 14.10 -8.60 3.19
C ALA A 337 12.87 -8.80 2.28
N ARG A 338 12.41 -7.76 1.60
CA ARG A 338 11.32 -7.85 0.61
C ARG A 338 11.68 -8.79 -0.53
N LEU A 339 12.90 -8.66 -1.07
CA LEU A 339 13.37 -9.52 -2.16
C LEU A 339 13.46 -10.99 -1.72
N LEU A 340 13.99 -11.26 -0.53
CA LEU A 340 14.08 -12.63 0.00
C LEU A 340 12.68 -13.25 0.17
N LYS A 341 11.74 -12.52 0.76
CA LYS A 341 10.34 -12.97 0.88
C LYS A 341 9.74 -13.28 -0.49
N LYS A 342 9.98 -12.42 -1.48
CA LYS A 342 9.54 -12.64 -2.86
C LYS A 342 10.15 -13.91 -3.45
N TRP A 343 11.43 -14.17 -3.25
CA TRP A 343 12.08 -15.39 -3.73
C TRP A 343 11.55 -16.66 -3.09
N VAL A 344 11.21 -16.64 -1.81
CA VAL A 344 10.60 -17.78 -1.11
C VAL A 344 9.20 -18.09 -1.64
N LEU A 345 8.41 -17.03 -1.93
CA LEU A 345 7.02 -17.18 -2.42
C LEU A 345 6.93 -17.42 -3.93
N GLN A 346 8.00 -17.11 -4.68
CA GLN A 346 8.06 -17.19 -6.13
C GLN A 346 9.33 -17.91 -6.59
N PRO A 347 9.43 -19.24 -6.37
CA PRO A 347 10.59 -20.01 -6.83
C PRO A 347 10.68 -19.98 -8.34
N LEU A 348 11.90 -19.85 -8.86
CA LEU A 348 12.17 -19.87 -10.30
C LEU A 348 11.91 -21.25 -10.89
N LEU A 349 11.47 -21.29 -12.16
CA LEU A 349 11.37 -22.50 -12.97
C LEU A 349 12.57 -22.69 -13.89
N GLU A 350 13.14 -21.59 -14.37
CA GLU A 350 14.26 -21.63 -15.32
C GLU A 350 15.57 -22.00 -14.63
N LYS A 351 16.14 -23.15 -15.03
CA LYS A 351 17.34 -23.73 -14.43
C LYS A 351 18.53 -22.78 -14.47
N GLU A 352 18.77 -22.12 -15.58
CA GLU A 352 19.90 -21.20 -15.78
C GLU A 352 19.82 -19.98 -14.84
N ARG A 353 18.61 -19.53 -14.52
CA ARG A 353 18.40 -18.44 -13.54
C ARG A 353 18.65 -18.91 -12.10
N ILE A 354 18.32 -20.17 -11.80
CA ILE A 354 18.60 -20.79 -10.49
C ILE A 354 20.12 -20.94 -10.32
N GLU A 355 20.80 -21.52 -11.29
CA GLU A 355 22.26 -21.74 -11.26
C GLU A 355 23.02 -20.42 -11.09
N ARG A 356 22.64 -19.37 -11.81
CA ARG A 356 23.26 -18.03 -11.64
C ARG A 356 23.13 -17.48 -10.22
N ARG A 357 22.02 -17.74 -9.52
CA ARG A 357 21.90 -17.35 -8.11
C ARG A 357 22.80 -18.21 -7.22
N GLN A 358 22.86 -19.50 -7.47
CA GLN A 358 23.69 -20.43 -6.71
C GLN A 358 25.20 -20.12 -6.86
N GLU A 359 25.64 -19.75 -8.05
CA GLU A 359 27.04 -19.30 -8.30
C GLU A 359 27.38 -18.09 -7.41
N ALA A 360 26.53 -17.08 -7.36
CA ALA A 360 26.74 -15.91 -6.50
C ALA A 360 26.81 -16.28 -5.02
N VAL A 361 25.92 -17.17 -4.57
CA VAL A 361 25.93 -17.69 -3.18
C VAL A 361 27.20 -18.45 -2.89
N ALA A 362 27.71 -19.29 -3.84
CA ALA A 362 28.91 -20.08 -3.68
C ALA A 362 30.17 -19.19 -3.50
N GLU A 363 30.29 -18.09 -4.26
CA GLU A 363 31.38 -17.15 -4.09
C GLU A 363 31.40 -16.48 -2.70
N PHE A 364 30.23 -16.03 -2.22
CA PHE A 364 30.12 -15.48 -0.86
C PHE A 364 30.36 -16.55 0.23
N LEU A 365 29.98 -17.80 -0.03
CA LEU A 365 30.26 -18.91 0.90
C LEU A 365 31.73 -19.19 1.00
N GLY A 366 32.44 -19.20 -0.12
CA GLY A 366 33.87 -19.47 -0.21
C GLY A 366 34.77 -18.35 0.35
N ASN A 367 34.27 -17.11 0.43
CA ASN A 367 35.02 -15.96 0.92
C ASN A 367 34.33 -15.30 2.14
N VAL A 368 34.72 -15.76 3.33
CA VAL A 368 34.16 -15.32 4.61
C VAL A 368 34.41 -13.82 4.86
N LEU A 369 35.61 -13.33 4.52
CA LEU A 369 35.95 -11.92 4.73
C LEU A 369 35.11 -11.01 3.82
N LEU A 370 35.07 -11.33 2.53
CA LEU A 370 34.22 -10.59 1.56
C LEU A 370 32.75 -10.56 1.99
N ARG A 371 32.22 -11.70 2.42
CA ARG A 371 30.83 -11.79 2.92
C ARG A 371 30.62 -10.90 4.13
N ARG A 372 31.53 -10.92 5.11
CA ARG A 372 31.47 -10.06 6.29
C ARG A 372 31.52 -8.58 5.91
N ASP A 373 32.48 -8.18 5.11
CA ASP A 373 32.70 -6.78 4.74
C ASP A 373 31.52 -6.25 3.92
N THR A 374 30.97 -7.03 2.98
CA THR A 374 29.72 -6.72 2.26
C THR A 374 28.56 -6.53 3.23
N ARG A 375 28.36 -7.43 4.20
CA ARG A 375 27.28 -7.34 5.20
C ARG A 375 27.43 -6.12 6.11
N ASP A 376 28.64 -5.74 6.46
CA ASP A 376 28.90 -4.56 7.29
C ASP A 376 28.60 -3.26 6.53
N LEU A 377 28.94 -3.17 5.26
CA LEU A 377 28.55 -2.05 4.39
C LEU A 377 27.03 -1.97 4.23
N LEU A 378 26.34 -3.10 4.00
CA LEU A 378 24.89 -3.12 3.83
C LEU A 378 24.13 -2.64 5.07
N LYS A 379 24.69 -2.73 6.29
CA LYS A 379 24.07 -2.17 7.50
C LYS A 379 23.92 -0.65 7.48
N ASN A 380 24.78 0.02 6.72
CA ASN A 380 24.78 1.48 6.60
C ASN A 380 23.84 1.98 5.49
N ILE A 381 23.25 1.06 4.73
CA ILE A 381 22.29 1.38 3.65
C ILE A 381 20.87 1.27 4.21
N GLY A 382 20.19 2.40 4.29
CA GLY A 382 18.78 2.49 4.65
C GLY A 382 17.87 1.91 3.56
N ASP A 383 16.58 1.98 3.80
CA ASP A 383 15.58 1.59 2.81
C ASP A 383 15.40 2.71 1.78
N ILE A 384 16.28 2.75 0.78
CA ILE A 384 16.34 3.82 -0.23
C ILE A 384 14.99 4.00 -0.94
N GLU A 385 14.28 2.92 -1.25
CA GLU A 385 12.96 2.99 -1.89
C GLU A 385 11.99 3.81 -1.05
N ARG A 386 11.87 3.50 0.24
CA ARG A 386 10.99 4.21 1.18
C ARG A 386 11.46 5.63 1.47
N LEU A 387 12.76 5.84 1.61
CA LEU A 387 13.32 7.19 1.82
C LEU A 387 13.01 8.11 0.63
N VAL A 388 13.18 7.63 -0.59
CA VAL A 388 12.85 8.38 -1.82
C VAL A 388 11.35 8.64 -1.93
N SER A 389 10.51 7.64 -1.65
CA SER A 389 9.06 7.80 -1.69
C SER A 389 8.58 8.89 -0.72
N ARG A 390 9.06 8.89 0.53
CA ARG A 390 8.74 9.95 1.50
C ARG A 390 9.24 11.32 1.07
N ALA A 391 10.45 11.41 0.53
CA ALA A 391 11.00 12.67 0.05
C ALA A 391 10.17 13.26 -1.11
N VAL A 392 9.81 12.44 -2.11
CA VAL A 392 9.05 12.88 -3.29
C VAL A 392 7.61 13.28 -2.95
N THR A 393 7.00 12.60 -1.97
CA THR A 393 5.62 12.89 -1.53
C THR A 393 5.54 14.03 -0.50
N GLY A 394 6.69 14.63 -0.12
CA GLY A 394 6.73 15.69 0.88
C GLY A 394 6.48 15.22 2.33
N GLN A 395 6.52 13.91 2.57
CA GLN A 395 6.38 13.31 3.90
C GLN A 395 7.74 13.04 4.58
N GLY A 396 8.84 13.24 3.85
CA GLY A 396 10.21 13.07 4.36
C GLY A 396 10.61 14.19 5.34
N ASN A 397 11.41 13.82 6.30
CA ASN A 397 12.01 14.75 7.27
C ASN A 397 13.54 14.79 7.09
N ALA A 398 14.22 15.68 7.85
CA ALA A 398 15.67 15.84 7.77
C ALA A 398 16.44 14.52 8.06
N ARG A 399 15.94 13.67 8.96
CA ARG A 399 16.56 12.38 9.28
C ARG A 399 16.48 11.40 8.11
N ASP A 400 15.38 11.42 7.35
CA ASP A 400 15.23 10.61 6.14
C ASP A 400 16.26 11.01 5.08
N LEU A 401 16.47 12.32 4.91
CA LEU A 401 17.46 12.84 3.96
C LEU A 401 18.90 12.53 4.38
N VAL A 402 19.21 12.61 5.69
CA VAL A 402 20.51 12.16 6.23
C VAL A 402 20.71 10.66 6.01
N ALA A 403 19.69 9.84 6.24
CA ALA A 403 19.76 8.39 5.97
C ALA A 403 19.96 8.08 4.49
N LEU A 404 19.33 8.85 3.60
CA LEU A 404 19.53 8.74 2.15
C LEU A 404 20.97 9.12 1.76
N ARG A 405 21.49 10.26 2.27
CA ARG A 405 22.88 10.70 2.07
C ARG A 405 23.87 9.61 2.48
N ASN A 406 23.74 9.08 3.70
CA ASN A 406 24.65 8.04 4.22
C ASN A 406 24.58 6.74 3.39
N SER A 407 23.38 6.40 2.91
CA SER A 407 23.20 5.25 2.02
C SER A 407 23.95 5.44 0.69
N LEU A 408 23.80 6.61 0.06
CA LEU A 408 24.49 6.92 -1.21
C LEU A 408 26.01 6.98 -1.04
N GLN A 409 26.52 7.53 0.08
CA GLN A 409 27.95 7.57 0.41
C GLN A 409 28.56 6.17 0.56
N THR A 410 27.76 5.17 0.93
CA THR A 410 28.23 3.79 1.12
C THR A 410 28.40 3.03 -0.20
N LEU A 411 27.68 3.43 -1.27
CA LEU A 411 27.65 2.68 -2.54
C LEU A 411 29.02 2.52 -3.23
N PRO A 412 29.91 3.52 -3.28
CA PRO A 412 31.24 3.36 -3.88
C PRO A 412 32.09 2.29 -3.17
N ALA A 413 32.06 2.25 -1.84
CA ALA A 413 32.78 1.24 -1.06
C ALA A 413 32.19 -0.16 -1.28
N LEU A 414 30.87 -0.26 -1.41
CA LEU A 414 30.19 -1.51 -1.75
C LEU A 414 30.59 -1.99 -3.15
N ASP A 415 30.62 -1.12 -4.16
CA ASP A 415 31.04 -1.48 -5.51
C ASP A 415 32.52 -1.98 -5.52
N ALA A 416 33.43 -1.26 -4.85
CA ALA A 416 34.82 -1.67 -4.71
C ALA A 416 34.96 -3.03 -4.03
N THR A 417 34.15 -3.33 -3.03
CA THR A 417 34.17 -4.65 -2.37
C THR A 417 33.66 -5.75 -3.31
N LEU A 418 32.60 -5.49 -4.06
CA LEU A 418 31.96 -6.46 -4.95
C LEU A 418 32.75 -6.71 -6.25
N GLN A 419 33.72 -5.85 -6.62
CA GLN A 419 34.55 -6.06 -7.84
C GLN A 419 35.38 -7.35 -7.84
N HIS A 420 35.58 -7.93 -6.67
CA HIS A 420 36.32 -9.21 -6.50
C HIS A 420 35.44 -10.45 -6.71
N ILE A 421 34.17 -10.29 -7.05
CA ILE A 421 33.20 -11.36 -7.31
C ILE A 421 33.06 -11.55 -8.83
N ASN A 422 33.24 -12.79 -9.30
CA ASN A 422 33.14 -13.12 -10.72
C ASN A 422 31.74 -13.55 -11.17
N ALA A 423 30.85 -13.91 -10.24
CA ALA A 423 29.48 -14.36 -10.57
C ALA A 423 28.74 -13.32 -11.43
N ALA A 424 28.22 -13.76 -12.57
CA ALA A 424 27.55 -12.89 -13.56
C ALA A 424 26.35 -12.11 -12.94
N ALA A 425 25.66 -12.71 -11.97
CA ALA A 425 24.58 -12.05 -11.26
C ALA A 425 25.08 -10.81 -10.49
N ILE A 426 26.23 -10.88 -9.84
CA ILE A 426 26.81 -9.76 -9.09
C ILE A 426 27.38 -8.71 -10.03
N ALA A 427 28.05 -9.11 -11.12
CA ALA A 427 28.51 -8.19 -12.15
C ALA A 427 27.37 -7.37 -12.73
N LYS A 428 26.20 -8.00 -12.98
CA LYS A 428 25.00 -7.30 -13.42
C LYS A 428 24.51 -6.29 -12.37
N VAL A 429 24.48 -6.63 -11.08
CA VAL A 429 24.10 -5.70 -10.00
C VAL A 429 25.05 -4.50 -9.98
N ARG A 430 26.37 -4.72 -10.01
CA ARG A 430 27.38 -3.66 -10.01
C ARG A 430 27.20 -2.67 -11.16
N ASN A 431 26.94 -3.15 -12.37
CA ASN A 431 26.71 -2.30 -13.54
C ASN A 431 25.49 -1.36 -13.40
N HIS A 432 24.61 -1.63 -12.44
CA HIS A 432 23.45 -0.80 -12.14
C HIS A 432 23.60 0.02 -10.83
N LEU A 433 24.70 -0.15 -10.10
CA LEU A 433 25.00 0.68 -8.94
C LEU A 433 25.32 2.11 -9.39
N ASN A 434 24.48 3.05 -8.98
CA ASN A 434 24.66 4.46 -9.26
C ASN A 434 24.60 5.24 -7.95
N PRO A 435 25.70 5.83 -7.48
CA PRO A 435 25.74 6.64 -6.26
C PRO A 435 25.05 7.99 -6.39
N ALA A 436 24.48 8.31 -7.57
CA ALA A 436 23.79 9.57 -7.86
C ALA A 436 24.59 10.81 -7.37
N PRO A 437 25.79 11.09 -7.94
CA PRO A 437 26.73 12.05 -7.38
C PRO A 437 26.18 13.48 -7.26
N GLU A 438 25.34 13.91 -8.19
CA GLU A 438 24.71 15.23 -8.14
C GLU A 438 23.74 15.35 -6.95
N LEU A 439 22.94 14.31 -6.71
CA LEU A 439 22.04 14.25 -5.54
C LEU A 439 22.83 14.18 -4.25
N LEU A 440 23.87 13.37 -4.19
CA LEU A 440 24.73 13.27 -3.02
C LEU A 440 25.36 14.63 -2.68
N GLN A 441 25.93 15.33 -3.64
CA GLN A 441 26.48 16.67 -3.45
C GLN A 441 25.43 17.66 -2.95
N LEU A 442 24.21 17.64 -3.51
CA LEU A 442 23.11 18.48 -3.06
C LEU A 442 22.76 18.21 -1.59
N LEU A 443 22.66 16.94 -1.19
CA LEU A 443 22.36 16.55 0.19
C LEU A 443 23.47 16.98 1.17
N GLU A 444 24.74 16.82 0.78
CA GLU A 444 25.90 17.24 1.58
C GLU A 444 25.96 18.76 1.80
N GLN A 445 25.59 19.55 0.79
CA GLN A 445 25.57 21.01 0.87
C GLN A 445 24.37 21.57 1.62
N SER A 446 23.24 20.84 1.64
CA SER A 446 21.96 21.35 2.12
C SER A 446 21.64 20.92 3.56
N ILE A 447 22.28 19.88 4.07
CA ILE A 447 21.93 19.26 5.36
C ILE A 447 23.17 19.18 6.24
N ALA A 448 23.11 19.84 7.39
CA ALA A 448 24.13 19.73 8.44
C ALA A 448 24.09 18.32 9.08
N ASP A 449 25.22 17.91 9.64
CA ASP A 449 25.35 16.66 10.38
C ASP A 449 24.57 16.66 11.70
#